data_5a6538e148196b591ba3646a2e11ff17
#
_entry.id   5a6538e148196b591ba3646a2e11ff17
#
_cell.length_a   1.000
_cell.length_b   1.000
_cell.length_c   1.000
_cell.angle_alpha   90.00
_cell.angle_beta   90.00
_cell.angle_gamma   90.00
#
_symmetry.space_group_name_H-M   'P 1'
#
loop_
_entity.id
_entity.type
_entity.pdbx_description
1 polymer ?
#
loop_
_entity_poly.entity_id
_entity_poly.type
_entity_poly.pdbx_seq_one_letter_code
_entity_poly.pdbx_strand_id
1 'polypeptide(L)'
;TLESIQAQAEDDVCAVMVELIQGEGGLRPLEVSMVQSLAALCREKDWLLLVDEVQTGIGRTGSLFAFQQFGIQPDVVSFAKGIAGGLPLGGILTNEKCAGVLTPGTHGSTFGANPVSTAAGLAVLETMDQPFLDQVREKGAYLRAGIQAIGSPELGDVVGLGLMLGIDVKGPRTNKE
;
A
#
# COMPACT_ATOMS: atom_id res chain seq x y z
N THR A 1 -8.68 16.12 1.14
CA THR A 1 -9.16 16.19 2.53
C THR A 1 -10.40 15.33 2.72
N LEU A 2 -10.76 15.02 3.96
CA LEU A 2 -11.98 14.25 4.27
C LEU A 2 -13.24 15.00 3.77
N GLU A 3 -13.27 16.32 3.96
CA GLU A 3 -14.37 17.16 3.48
C GLU A 3 -14.54 17.06 1.95
N SER A 4 -13.44 16.99 1.19
CA SER A 4 -13.52 16.86 -0.26
C SER A 4 -14.07 15.52 -0.71
N ILE A 5 -13.80 14.45 0.03
CA ILE A 5 -14.38 13.13 -0.20
C ILE A 5 -15.87 13.15 0.09
N GLN A 6 -16.27 13.71 1.23
CA GLN A 6 -17.68 13.84 1.61
C GLN A 6 -18.48 14.71 0.64
N ALA A 7 -17.89 15.81 0.15
CA ALA A 7 -18.53 16.72 -0.80
C ALA A 7 -18.73 16.13 -2.21
N GLN A 8 -17.93 15.11 -2.57
CA GLN A 8 -18.03 14.43 -3.86
C GLN A 8 -18.81 13.11 -3.78
N ALA A 9 -19.11 12.66 -2.57
CA ALA A 9 -19.87 11.42 -2.37
C ALA A 9 -21.34 11.63 -2.70
N GLU A 10 -21.84 10.86 -3.65
CA GLU A 10 -23.23 10.77 -4.01
C GLU A 10 -23.91 9.60 -3.26
N ASP A 11 -25.24 9.50 -3.33
CA ASP A 11 -26.00 8.51 -2.58
C ASP A 11 -25.72 7.04 -3.00
N ASP A 12 -25.12 6.86 -4.18
CA ASP A 12 -24.79 5.53 -4.73
C ASP A 12 -23.34 5.07 -4.43
N VAL A 13 -22.56 5.85 -3.67
CA VAL A 13 -21.23 5.44 -3.25
C VAL A 13 -21.31 4.23 -2.31
N CYS A 14 -20.66 3.14 -2.71
CA CYS A 14 -20.58 1.90 -1.93
C CYS A 14 -19.18 1.61 -1.36
N ALA A 15 -18.15 2.28 -1.86
CA ALA A 15 -16.77 2.01 -1.47
C ALA A 15 -15.85 3.20 -1.68
N VAL A 16 -14.75 3.22 -0.93
CA VAL A 16 -13.60 4.11 -1.16
C VAL A 16 -12.36 3.25 -1.34
N MET A 17 -11.61 3.51 -2.40
CA MET A 17 -10.33 2.84 -2.66
C MET A 17 -9.18 3.84 -2.54
N VAL A 18 -8.13 3.45 -1.82
CA VAL A 18 -6.98 4.33 -1.56
C VAL A 18 -5.65 3.58 -1.59
N GLU A 19 -4.60 4.24 -2.07
CA GLU A 19 -3.20 3.89 -1.77
C GLU A 19 -2.77 4.70 -0.53
N LEU A 20 -2.24 4.04 0.50
CA LEU A 20 -1.75 4.71 1.72
C LEU A 20 -0.48 5.53 1.46
N ILE A 21 0.30 5.11 0.47
CA ILE A 21 1.42 5.86 -0.10
C ILE A 21 1.24 5.76 -1.61
N GLN A 22 0.88 6.86 -2.25
CA GLN A 22 0.77 6.91 -3.70
C GLN A 22 2.13 6.64 -4.34
N GLY A 23 2.17 5.71 -5.29
CA GLY A 23 3.40 5.32 -5.99
C GLY A 23 3.63 6.16 -7.25
N GLU A 24 2.78 5.98 -8.25
CA GLU A 24 2.97 6.55 -9.60
C GLU A 24 2.78 8.08 -9.66
N GLY A 25 2.03 8.65 -8.74
CA GLY A 25 1.81 10.10 -8.62
C GLY A 25 2.94 10.88 -7.95
N GLY A 26 4.12 10.25 -7.79
CA GLY A 26 5.17 10.68 -6.86
C GLY A 26 4.86 10.15 -5.46
N LEU A 27 5.89 9.76 -4.72
CA LEU A 27 5.69 9.16 -3.41
C LEU A 27 5.04 10.15 -2.44
N ARG A 28 3.76 9.90 -2.14
CA ARG A 28 2.95 10.77 -1.29
C ARG A 28 2.24 9.95 -0.22
N PRO A 29 2.85 9.81 0.98
CA PRO A 29 2.19 9.20 2.12
C PRO A 29 0.97 10.03 2.54
N LEU A 30 -0.12 9.35 2.84
CA LEU A 30 -1.28 9.97 3.48
C LEU A 30 -1.00 10.18 4.97
N GLU A 31 -1.61 11.20 5.54
CA GLU A 31 -1.56 11.43 6.99
C GLU A 31 -2.35 10.35 7.73
N VAL A 32 -1.75 9.78 8.79
CA VAL A 32 -2.34 8.69 9.57
C VAL A 32 -3.72 9.07 10.10
N SER A 33 -3.84 10.27 10.66
CA SER A 33 -5.12 10.79 11.21
C SER A 33 -6.21 10.90 10.14
N MET A 34 -5.84 11.32 8.92
CA MET A 34 -6.77 11.41 7.80
C MET A 34 -7.26 10.02 7.38
N VAL A 35 -6.37 9.04 7.29
CA VAL A 35 -6.71 7.65 6.93
C VAL A 35 -7.61 7.02 8.01
N GLN A 36 -7.32 7.26 9.28
CA GLN A 36 -8.16 6.79 10.39
C GLN A 36 -9.56 7.43 10.36
N SER A 37 -9.63 8.72 10.04
CA SER A 37 -10.90 9.44 9.88
C SER A 37 -11.70 8.92 8.68
N LEU A 38 -11.01 8.61 7.56
CA LEU A 38 -11.62 7.99 6.40
C LEU A 38 -12.17 6.59 6.74
N ALA A 39 -11.42 5.78 7.46
CA ALA A 39 -11.89 4.47 7.90
C ALA A 39 -13.10 4.56 8.85
N ALA A 40 -13.15 5.58 9.69
CA ALA A 40 -14.32 5.87 10.53
C ALA A 40 -15.54 6.28 9.69
N LEU A 41 -15.34 7.15 8.71
CA LEU A 41 -16.40 7.58 7.78
C LEU A 41 -16.96 6.39 6.98
N CYS A 42 -16.11 5.51 6.45
CA CYS A 42 -16.55 4.32 5.73
C CYS A 42 -17.44 3.44 6.61
N ARG A 43 -17.07 3.24 7.88
CA ARG A 43 -17.91 2.50 8.83
C ARG A 43 -19.25 3.18 9.11
N GLU A 44 -19.25 4.50 9.29
CA GLU A 44 -20.47 5.30 9.52
C GLU A 44 -21.46 5.23 8.35
N LYS A 45 -20.93 5.30 7.12
CA LYS A 45 -21.72 5.31 5.89
C LYS A 45 -22.03 3.93 5.33
N ASP A 46 -21.56 2.87 5.99
CA ASP A 46 -21.60 1.50 5.49
C ASP A 46 -20.92 1.31 4.12
N TRP A 47 -19.90 2.13 3.83
CA TRP A 47 -19.05 1.97 2.67
C TRP A 47 -17.96 0.95 2.92
N LEU A 48 -17.50 0.28 1.87
CA LEU A 48 -16.30 -0.56 1.94
C LEU A 48 -15.04 0.31 1.88
N LEU A 49 -14.05 -0.01 2.73
CA LEU A 49 -12.70 0.55 2.63
C LEU A 49 -11.80 -0.45 1.91
N LEU A 50 -11.35 -0.07 0.71
CA LEU A 50 -10.42 -0.84 -0.09
C LEU A 50 -9.05 -0.18 -0.02
N VAL A 51 -8.01 -0.95 0.32
CA VAL A 51 -6.63 -0.45 0.35
C VAL A 51 -5.82 -1.17 -0.73
N ASP A 52 -5.26 -0.37 -1.64
CA ASP A 52 -4.32 -0.87 -2.63
C ASP A 52 -2.92 -0.97 -2.03
N GLU A 53 -2.50 -2.20 -1.77
CA GLU A 53 -1.18 -2.54 -1.22
C GLU A 53 -0.26 -3.16 -2.29
N VAL A 54 -0.57 -2.96 -3.57
CA VAL A 54 0.25 -3.52 -4.66
C VAL A 54 1.69 -3.00 -4.61
N GLN A 55 1.91 -1.75 -4.19
CA GLN A 55 3.26 -1.20 -4.00
C GLN A 55 3.73 -1.21 -2.55
N THR A 56 2.84 -0.97 -1.61
CA THR A 56 3.16 -0.79 -0.19
C THR A 56 3.27 -2.09 0.59
N GLY A 57 2.61 -3.15 0.10
CA GLY A 57 2.55 -4.44 0.78
C GLY A 57 3.80 -5.29 0.64
N ILE A 58 3.69 -6.50 1.17
CA ILE A 58 4.71 -7.56 1.13
C ILE A 58 6.05 -7.05 1.67
N GLY A 59 6.01 -6.47 2.88
CA GLY A 59 7.19 -6.06 3.64
C GLY A 59 7.83 -4.74 3.19
N ARG A 60 7.42 -4.14 2.07
CA ARG A 60 8.08 -2.96 1.46
C ARG A 60 8.21 -1.78 2.42
N THR A 61 7.24 -1.56 3.27
CA THR A 61 7.17 -0.44 4.22
C THR A 61 7.66 -0.80 5.63
N GLY A 62 8.09 -2.06 5.84
CA GLY A 62 8.53 -2.57 7.15
C GLY A 62 7.41 -3.22 7.98
N SER A 63 6.26 -3.45 7.39
CA SER A 63 5.19 -4.34 7.86
C SER A 63 4.73 -5.20 6.71
N LEU A 64 4.06 -6.32 6.97
CA LEU A 64 3.56 -7.17 5.89
C LEU A 64 2.67 -6.37 4.93
N PHE A 65 1.74 -5.59 5.49
CA PHE A 65 0.93 -4.60 4.80
C PHE A 65 1.05 -3.24 5.49
N ALA A 66 1.08 -2.16 4.71
CA ALA A 66 1.23 -0.81 5.26
C ALA A 66 0.06 -0.40 6.16
N PHE A 67 -1.18 -0.86 5.89
CA PHE A 67 -2.36 -0.52 6.69
C PHE A 67 -2.17 -0.82 8.18
N GLN A 68 -1.33 -1.79 8.54
CA GLN A 68 -1.00 -2.13 9.92
C GLN A 68 -0.33 -0.95 10.65
N GLN A 69 0.47 -0.15 9.94
CA GLN A 69 1.13 1.04 10.51
C GLN A 69 0.19 2.23 10.62
N PHE A 70 -0.91 2.23 9.87
CA PHE A 70 -1.95 3.26 9.93
C PHE A 70 -3.02 2.97 10.99
N GLY A 71 -2.99 1.78 11.60
CA GLY A 71 -3.92 1.39 12.66
C GLY A 71 -5.37 1.28 12.17
N ILE A 72 -5.57 0.88 10.93
CA ILE A 72 -6.89 0.65 10.32
C ILE A 72 -7.09 -0.82 9.98
N GLN A 73 -8.36 -1.20 9.75
CA GLN A 73 -8.73 -2.51 9.22
C GLN A 73 -9.58 -2.31 7.97
N PRO A 74 -9.01 -2.48 6.78
CA PRO A 74 -9.75 -2.40 5.52
C PRO A 74 -10.65 -3.61 5.33
N ASP A 75 -11.70 -3.43 4.52
CA ASP A 75 -12.59 -4.52 4.12
C ASP A 75 -11.97 -5.36 3.00
N VAL A 76 -11.19 -4.71 2.12
CA VAL A 76 -10.46 -5.36 1.03
C VAL A 76 -9.06 -4.82 0.93
N VAL A 77 -8.08 -5.71 0.70
CA VAL A 77 -6.68 -5.36 0.42
C VAL A 77 -6.27 -6.00 -0.89
N SER A 78 -5.81 -5.22 -1.87
CA SER A 78 -5.18 -5.76 -3.07
C SER A 78 -3.66 -5.87 -2.89
N PHE A 79 -3.06 -6.93 -3.42
CA PHE A 79 -1.62 -7.13 -3.38
C PHE A 79 -1.10 -7.81 -4.65
N ALA A 80 0.13 -7.50 -5.02
CA ALA A 80 0.82 -8.07 -6.18
C ALA A 80 2.34 -7.87 -6.07
N LYS A 81 2.99 -7.60 -7.18
CA LYS A 81 4.42 -7.26 -7.32
C LYS A 81 5.35 -8.21 -6.55
N GLY A 82 5.73 -7.85 -5.33
CA GLY A 82 6.72 -8.57 -4.53
C GLY A 82 6.27 -9.94 -4.04
N ILE A 83 4.96 -10.25 -4.08
CA ILE A 83 4.40 -11.45 -3.45
C ILE A 83 5.01 -12.78 -3.92
N ALA A 84 5.48 -12.87 -5.16
CA ALA A 84 6.05 -14.11 -5.68
C ALA A 84 7.50 -13.96 -6.17
N GLY A 85 8.25 -12.97 -5.63
CA GLY A 85 9.69 -12.82 -5.89
C GLY A 85 10.06 -12.62 -7.37
N GLY A 86 9.13 -12.13 -8.21
CA GLY A 86 9.32 -11.89 -9.63
C GLY A 86 8.42 -12.73 -10.54
N LEU A 87 7.76 -13.77 -10.02
CA LEU A 87 6.74 -14.49 -10.78
C LEU A 87 5.40 -13.74 -10.74
N PRO A 88 4.56 -13.86 -11.78
CA PRO A 88 3.28 -13.18 -11.84
C PRO A 88 2.30 -13.78 -10.83
N LEU A 89 2.00 -13.03 -9.79
CA LEU A 89 1.02 -13.36 -8.76
C LEU A 89 0.42 -12.06 -8.21
N GLY A 90 -0.85 -12.08 -7.94
CA GLY A 90 -1.58 -11.05 -7.24
C GLY A 90 -2.86 -11.63 -6.67
N GLY A 91 -3.45 -10.89 -5.76
CA GLY A 91 -4.69 -11.32 -5.13
C GLY A 91 -5.34 -10.21 -4.32
N ILE A 92 -6.44 -10.56 -3.71
CA ILE A 92 -7.13 -9.74 -2.73
C ILE A 92 -7.33 -10.54 -1.45
N LEU A 93 -7.31 -9.85 -0.32
CA LEU A 93 -7.79 -10.32 0.97
C LEU A 93 -9.08 -9.58 1.29
N THR A 94 -10.04 -10.28 1.85
CA THR A 94 -11.31 -9.69 2.27
C THR A 94 -11.62 -10.08 3.70
N ASN A 95 -12.36 -9.22 4.40
CA ASN A 95 -12.95 -9.55 5.69
C ASN A 95 -14.31 -10.28 5.51
N GLU A 96 -14.97 -10.59 6.63
CA GLU A 96 -16.26 -11.28 6.62
C GLU A 96 -17.37 -10.49 5.90
N LYS A 97 -17.33 -9.15 5.91
CA LYS A 97 -18.32 -8.30 5.23
C LYS A 97 -18.33 -8.56 3.71
N CYS A 98 -17.17 -8.88 3.15
CA CYS A 98 -16.99 -9.17 1.72
C CYS A 98 -16.93 -10.67 1.41
N ALA A 99 -16.96 -11.54 2.43
CA ALA A 99 -16.95 -12.98 2.23
C ALA A 99 -18.21 -13.43 1.44
N GLY A 100 -17.98 -14.25 0.41
CA GLY A 100 -19.07 -14.73 -0.43
C GLY A 100 -19.53 -13.79 -1.55
N VAL A 101 -18.97 -12.59 -1.68
CA VAL A 101 -19.26 -11.69 -2.82
C VAL A 101 -18.70 -12.30 -4.11
N LEU A 102 -17.47 -12.83 -4.05
CA LEU A 102 -16.85 -13.53 -5.17
C LEU A 102 -17.16 -15.02 -5.10
N THR A 103 -18.17 -15.44 -5.85
CA THR A 103 -18.60 -16.84 -5.93
C THR A 103 -18.11 -17.50 -7.21
N PRO A 104 -18.14 -18.85 -7.32
CA PRO A 104 -17.81 -19.54 -8.56
C PRO A 104 -18.59 -19.00 -9.76
N GLY A 105 -17.86 -18.63 -10.83
CA GLY A 105 -18.44 -18.06 -12.05
C GLY A 105 -18.55 -16.55 -12.10
N THR A 106 -18.33 -15.83 -11.00
CA THR A 106 -18.37 -14.34 -10.97
C THR A 106 -17.04 -13.69 -11.37
N HIS A 107 -15.97 -14.43 -11.34
CA HIS A 107 -14.62 -14.00 -11.72
C HIS A 107 -13.81 -15.17 -12.29
N GLY A 108 -12.71 -14.87 -12.96
CA GLY A 108 -11.83 -15.88 -13.49
C GLY A 108 -10.49 -15.31 -13.95
N SER A 109 -9.50 -16.20 -14.03
CA SER A 109 -8.18 -15.91 -14.56
C SER A 109 -7.59 -17.20 -15.15
N THR A 110 -7.14 -17.15 -16.38
CA THR A 110 -6.56 -18.33 -17.06
C THR A 110 -5.32 -18.86 -16.34
N PHE A 111 -4.45 -17.98 -15.85
CA PHE A 111 -3.19 -18.34 -15.18
C PHE A 111 -3.21 -18.06 -13.68
N GLY A 112 -4.35 -17.63 -13.14
CA GLY A 112 -4.50 -17.34 -11.70
C GLY A 112 -4.28 -18.59 -10.87
N ALA A 113 -3.70 -18.42 -9.69
CA ALA A 113 -3.40 -19.47 -8.71
C ALA A 113 -2.58 -20.65 -9.31
N ASN A 114 -1.74 -20.40 -10.34
CA ASN A 114 -0.89 -21.45 -10.85
C ASN A 114 0.11 -21.93 -9.77
N PRO A 115 0.43 -23.24 -9.72
CA PRO A 115 1.17 -23.82 -8.60
C PRO A 115 2.60 -23.29 -8.48
N VAL A 116 3.22 -22.85 -9.56
CA VAL A 116 4.59 -22.32 -9.54
C VAL A 116 4.63 -20.96 -8.85
N SER A 117 3.76 -20.04 -9.28
CA SER A 117 3.70 -18.70 -8.67
C SER A 117 3.20 -18.73 -7.23
N THR A 118 2.26 -19.62 -6.89
CA THR A 118 1.76 -19.75 -5.51
C THR A 118 2.80 -20.37 -4.59
N ALA A 119 3.59 -21.35 -5.03
CA ALA A 119 4.71 -21.90 -4.28
C ALA A 119 5.79 -20.82 -4.02
N ALA A 120 6.11 -20.00 -5.02
CA ALA A 120 7.02 -18.87 -4.84
C ALA A 120 6.43 -17.83 -3.86
N GLY A 121 5.14 -17.55 -3.93
CA GLY A 121 4.46 -16.67 -3.00
C GLY A 121 4.53 -17.17 -1.56
N LEU A 122 4.34 -18.46 -1.33
CA LEU A 122 4.50 -19.07 -0.01
C LEU A 122 5.92 -18.87 0.52
N ALA A 123 6.94 -19.17 -0.29
CA ALA A 123 8.34 -18.97 0.10
C ALA A 123 8.66 -17.51 0.44
N VAL A 124 8.10 -16.55 -0.29
CA VAL A 124 8.22 -15.12 0.04
C VAL A 124 7.57 -14.82 1.39
N LEU A 125 6.35 -15.27 1.63
CA LEU A 125 5.65 -15.03 2.90
C LEU A 125 6.37 -15.64 4.10
N GLU A 126 6.99 -16.82 3.94
CA GLU A 126 7.80 -17.45 4.98
C GLU A 126 9.03 -16.62 5.37
N THR A 127 9.52 -15.74 4.48
CA THR A 127 10.63 -14.82 4.79
C THR A 127 10.18 -13.52 5.47
N MET A 128 8.89 -13.22 5.50
CA MET A 128 8.33 -11.97 6.06
C MET A 128 8.17 -12.05 7.60
N ASP A 129 9.17 -12.58 8.29
CA ASP A 129 9.20 -12.60 9.74
C ASP A 129 9.54 -11.22 10.34
N GLN A 130 9.39 -11.10 11.66
CA GLN A 130 9.63 -9.82 12.34
C GLN A 130 11.09 -9.33 12.18
N PRO A 131 12.13 -10.16 12.28
CA PRO A 131 13.51 -9.77 12.03
C PRO A 131 13.73 -9.20 10.61
N PHE A 132 13.12 -9.79 9.59
CA PHE A 132 13.19 -9.28 8.22
C PHE A 132 12.54 -7.90 8.08
N LEU A 133 11.33 -7.74 8.63
CA LEU A 133 10.59 -6.47 8.62
C LEU A 133 11.33 -5.36 9.39
N ASP A 134 11.99 -5.71 10.49
CA ASP A 134 12.86 -4.79 11.24
C ASP A 134 14.04 -4.31 10.40
N GLN A 135 14.71 -5.22 9.68
CA GLN A 135 15.78 -4.84 8.75
C GLN A 135 15.30 -3.88 7.64
N VAL A 136 14.07 -4.05 7.15
CA VAL A 136 13.49 -3.11 6.16
C VAL A 136 13.36 -1.71 6.77
N ARG A 137 12.91 -1.60 8.01
CA ARG A 137 12.81 -0.33 8.73
C ARG A 137 14.19 0.30 8.96
N GLU A 138 15.15 -0.48 9.45
CA GLU A 138 16.52 -0.02 9.71
C GLU A 138 17.21 0.47 8.44
N LYS A 139 17.14 -0.30 7.35
CA LYS A 139 17.70 0.08 6.06
C LYS A 139 17.03 1.33 5.48
N GLY A 140 15.72 1.46 5.65
CA GLY A 140 14.98 2.66 5.26
C GLY A 140 15.42 3.90 6.04
N ALA A 141 15.59 3.78 7.36
CA ALA A 141 16.11 4.85 8.20
C ALA A 141 17.55 5.24 7.83
N TYR A 142 18.40 4.24 7.58
CA TYR A 142 19.78 4.45 7.12
C TYR A 142 19.84 5.22 5.80
N LEU A 143 19.05 4.80 4.80
CA LEU A 143 18.97 5.47 3.50
C LEU A 143 18.48 6.90 3.65
N ARG A 144 17.42 7.13 4.42
CA ARG A 144 16.86 8.46 4.70
C ARG A 144 17.94 9.39 5.29
N ALA A 145 18.63 8.93 6.33
CA ALA A 145 19.68 9.69 6.99
C ALA A 145 20.85 9.98 6.03
N GLY A 146 21.27 9.00 5.22
CA GLY A 146 22.32 9.18 4.23
C GLY A 146 21.97 10.22 3.17
N ILE A 147 20.75 10.19 2.64
CA ILE A 147 20.27 11.17 1.66
C ILE A 147 20.22 12.58 2.28
N GLN A 148 19.70 12.72 3.49
CA GLN A 148 19.65 14.00 4.20
C GLN A 148 21.06 14.55 4.48
N ALA A 149 22.00 13.68 4.79
CA ALA A 149 23.40 14.07 5.06
C ALA A 149 24.15 14.61 3.81
N ILE A 150 23.64 14.37 2.59
CA ILE A 150 24.20 14.96 1.35
C ILE A 150 24.15 16.49 1.40
N GLY A 151 23.11 17.05 2.03
CA GLY A 151 22.98 18.50 2.23
C GLY A 151 22.86 19.33 0.95
N SER A 152 22.45 18.68 -0.16
CA SER A 152 22.30 19.38 -1.45
C SER A 152 21.11 20.34 -1.42
N PRO A 153 21.25 21.58 -1.89
CA PRO A 153 20.13 22.51 -1.99
C PRO A 153 19.09 22.09 -3.04
N GLU A 154 19.44 21.15 -3.93
CA GLU A 154 18.54 20.60 -4.95
C GLU A 154 17.61 19.50 -4.39
N LEU A 155 17.94 18.96 -3.23
CA LEU A 155 17.13 17.94 -2.58
C LEU A 155 16.17 18.56 -1.57
N GLY A 156 14.93 18.11 -1.61
CA GLY A 156 13.90 18.41 -0.63
C GLY A 156 13.76 17.32 0.42
N ASP A 157 12.54 17.18 0.93
CA ASP A 157 12.24 16.21 1.97
C ASP A 157 12.28 14.77 1.43
N VAL A 158 12.73 13.86 2.30
CA VAL A 158 12.63 12.42 2.06
C VAL A 158 11.35 11.92 2.68
N VAL A 159 10.43 11.45 1.87
CA VAL A 159 9.10 10.95 2.29
C VAL A 159 9.00 9.44 2.13
N GLY A 160 7.97 8.82 2.71
CA GLY A 160 7.69 7.39 2.59
C GLY A 160 8.00 6.59 3.84
N LEU A 161 7.89 5.26 3.76
CA LEU A 161 8.07 4.31 4.86
C LEU A 161 8.95 3.14 4.42
N GLY A 162 9.77 2.62 5.33
CA GLY A 162 10.66 1.50 5.07
C GLY A 162 11.54 1.75 3.85
N LEU A 163 11.50 0.83 2.88
CA LEU A 163 12.23 0.94 1.61
C LEU A 163 11.37 1.49 0.45
N MET A 164 10.25 2.11 0.75
CA MET A 164 9.46 2.90 -0.19
C MET A 164 9.69 4.38 0.12
N LEU A 165 10.77 4.93 -0.41
CA LEU A 165 11.22 6.30 -0.17
C LEU A 165 11.17 7.13 -1.45
N GLY A 166 10.71 8.36 -1.32
CA GLY A 166 10.74 9.39 -2.36
C GLY A 166 11.53 10.60 -1.89
N ILE A 167 12.08 11.34 -2.84
CA ILE A 167 12.84 12.57 -2.59
C ILE A 167 12.26 13.65 -3.48
N ASP A 168 11.87 14.76 -2.87
CA ASP A 168 11.49 15.93 -3.65
C ASP A 168 12.75 16.55 -4.29
N VAL A 169 12.69 16.82 -5.59
CA VAL A 169 13.75 17.53 -6.30
C VAL A 169 13.32 18.98 -6.49
N LYS A 170 14.14 19.90 -5.99
CA LYS A 170 13.92 21.34 -6.12
C LYS A 170 14.53 21.83 -7.44
N GLY A 171 13.79 22.69 -8.16
CA GLY A 171 14.30 23.31 -9.40
C GLY A 171 13.46 22.93 -10.64
N PRO A 172 13.95 23.30 -11.84
CA PRO A 172 13.20 23.08 -13.09
C PRO A 172 13.20 21.63 -13.58
N ARG A 173 14.03 20.76 -12.96
CA ARG A 173 14.06 19.32 -13.29
C ARG A 173 12.87 18.60 -12.66
N THR A 174 12.23 17.76 -13.44
CA THR A 174 11.15 16.90 -12.98
C THR A 174 11.63 15.46 -12.82
N ASN A 175 10.90 14.63 -12.11
CA ASN A 175 11.20 13.19 -11.97
C ASN A 175 11.20 12.41 -13.31
N LYS A 176 10.99 13.09 -14.43
CA LYS A 176 11.01 12.53 -15.79
C LYS A 176 12.27 12.89 -16.57
N GLU A 177 13.13 13.69 -16.01
CA GLU A 177 14.44 14.11 -16.55
C GLU A 177 15.58 13.50 -15.72
#